data_267aa0e0c69615232c8f0700179debc2
#
_entry.id   267aa0e0c69615232c8f0700179debc2
#
_cell.length_a   1.000
_cell.length_b   1.000
_cell.length_c   1.000
_cell.angle_alpha   90.00
_cell.angle_beta   90.00
_cell.angle_gamma   90.00
#
_symmetry.space_group_name_H-M   'P 1'
#
loop_
_entity.id
_entity.type
_entity.pdbx_description
1 polymer ?
#
loop_
_entity_poly.entity_id
_entity_poly.type
_entity_poly.pdbx_seq_one_letter_code
_entity_poly.pdbx_strand_id
1 'polypeptide(L)'
;MMSEQVWTVFGVVQIFFALVIGIYFIGLIKGQRQNKTKITINTQKEQERLEGMRKIQLSEPLTARTRPECFDDVIGQEEGIKALRAAMCGPNPQHVIIYGPPGVGKTTAARLVLEEAKRMEGSPFLADAAFIEIDGATSRFDERGIADPLIGSVHDPIYQGAGAMGMAGIPQPKPGAVTKAHGGVLYIDEIGELHPMQMNKLLKVLEDRKVLLESAYYSEDNEKIPGHIHDIFANGLPADFRLVAATTRRPEEIPAAIRSRCLEIYFRSLLPEEIMSVVERAAKRMNMPIAHRAVVLISDYATNGREAVNMVQIAAGMAIAEQRQQISREDVEWVINSCHYSPRPHSRIAEKPDIGLVNGLAVCGPNMGIVSSVEVAVCPAEYEPGTINVTGIVEEEELTGGNGQKVRRKSMARCSVENVCTALKTVLGMEVERYHIHVNFPGGTPVDGPSAGIAIATAIYSAIS
;
A
#
# COMPACT_ATOMS: atom_id res chain seq x y z
N MET A 1 82.60 -21.46 44.96
CA MET A 1 82.53 -20.06 44.50
C MET A 1 81.84 -19.84 43.08
N MET A 2 81.96 -20.74 42.12
CA MET A 2 81.30 -20.57 40.82
C MET A 2 79.75 -20.82 40.78
N SER A 3 79.19 -21.57 41.71
CA SER A 3 77.78 -21.87 41.80
C SER A 3 76.89 -20.73 42.33
N GLU A 4 77.39 -19.98 43.30
CA GLU A 4 76.63 -18.84 43.89
C GLU A 4 76.49 -17.65 42.94
N GLN A 5 77.49 -17.35 42.14
CA GLN A 5 77.43 -16.29 41.14
C GLN A 5 76.46 -16.60 39.98
N VAL A 6 76.29 -17.88 39.59
CA VAL A 6 75.35 -18.32 38.57
C VAL A 6 73.90 -18.15 39.08
N TRP A 7 73.59 -18.48 40.30
CA TRP A 7 72.25 -18.31 40.90
C TRP A 7 71.85 -16.85 41.08
N THR A 8 72.80 -15.97 41.42
CA THR A 8 72.53 -14.51 41.50
C THR A 8 72.26 -13.91 40.16
N VAL A 9 72.99 -14.30 39.08
CA VAL A 9 72.69 -13.83 37.69
C VAL A 9 71.38 -14.35 37.24
N PHE A 10 71.01 -15.58 37.55
CA PHE A 10 69.71 -16.18 37.17
C PHE A 10 68.56 -15.44 37.87
N GLY A 11 68.67 -15.10 39.11
CA GLY A 11 67.72 -14.29 39.91
C GLY A 11 67.51 -12.88 39.33
N VAL A 12 68.60 -12.20 38.94
CA VAL A 12 68.52 -10.87 38.33
C VAL A 12 67.79 -10.93 36.94
N VAL A 13 68.07 -11.96 36.15
CA VAL A 13 67.42 -12.17 34.85
C VAL A 13 65.90 -12.45 35.01
N GLN A 14 65.54 -13.27 36.03
CA GLN A 14 64.08 -13.50 36.31
C GLN A 14 63.35 -12.22 36.73
N ILE A 15 63.97 -11.41 37.61
CA ILE A 15 63.39 -10.13 38.07
C ILE A 15 63.25 -9.17 36.88
N PHE A 16 64.25 -9.12 36.01
CA PHE A 16 64.16 -8.30 34.77
C PHE A 16 62.99 -8.73 33.85
N PHE A 17 62.86 -10.03 33.58
CA PHE A 17 61.72 -10.53 32.78
C PHE A 17 60.37 -10.30 33.46
N ALA A 18 60.26 -10.50 34.77
CA ALA A 18 59.04 -10.21 35.52
C ALA A 18 58.66 -8.72 35.44
N LEU A 19 59.62 -7.81 35.47
CA LEU A 19 59.41 -6.36 35.35
C LEU A 19 58.94 -5.99 33.93
N VAL A 20 59.58 -6.55 32.90
CA VAL A 20 59.19 -6.32 31.49
C VAL A 20 57.75 -6.84 31.21
N ILE A 21 57.42 -8.04 31.68
CA ILE A 21 56.08 -8.60 31.57
C ILE A 21 55.07 -7.75 32.36
N GLY A 22 55.41 -7.29 33.57
CA GLY A 22 54.56 -6.42 34.36
C GLY A 22 54.23 -5.08 33.63
N ILE A 23 55.25 -4.43 33.05
CA ILE A 23 55.08 -3.18 32.28
C ILE A 23 54.22 -3.43 31.05
N TYR A 24 54.44 -4.55 30.36
CA TYR A 24 53.63 -4.94 29.20
C TYR A 24 52.14 -5.12 29.55
N PHE A 25 51.85 -5.85 30.63
CA PHE A 25 50.48 -6.04 31.12
C PHE A 25 49.82 -4.74 31.60
N ILE A 26 50.56 -3.86 32.28
CA ILE A 26 50.07 -2.54 32.67
C ILE A 26 49.75 -1.70 31.42
N GLY A 27 50.57 -1.76 30.39
CA GLY A 27 50.35 -1.10 29.11
C GLY A 27 49.07 -1.62 28.39
N LEU A 28 48.85 -2.92 28.37
CA LEU A 28 47.66 -3.57 27.83
C LEU A 28 46.37 -3.16 28.59
N ILE A 29 46.40 -3.19 29.91
CA ILE A 29 45.25 -2.79 30.76
C ILE A 29 44.95 -1.29 30.60
N LYS A 30 45.97 -0.44 30.50
CA LYS A 30 45.81 1.00 30.27
C LYS A 30 45.23 1.31 28.88
N GLY A 31 45.67 0.59 27.84
CA GLY A 31 45.14 0.67 26.50
C GLY A 31 43.66 0.24 26.40
N GLN A 32 43.30 -0.87 27.05
CA GLN A 32 41.91 -1.33 27.13
C GLN A 32 40.99 -0.36 27.87
N ARG A 33 41.45 0.23 28.97
CA ARG A 33 40.69 1.27 29.71
C ARG A 33 40.49 2.53 28.89
N GLN A 34 41.52 3.02 28.19
CA GLN A 34 41.39 4.20 27.30
C GLN A 34 40.45 3.96 26.16
N ASN A 35 40.47 2.79 25.55
CA ASN A 35 39.52 2.47 24.45
C ASN A 35 38.07 2.37 24.96
N LYS A 36 37.83 1.73 26.12
CA LYS A 36 36.51 1.71 26.73
C LYS A 36 35.99 3.13 27.04
N THR A 37 36.85 3.99 27.63
CA THR A 37 36.47 5.37 27.95
C THR A 37 36.16 6.19 26.69
N LYS A 38 36.95 6.07 25.61
CA LYS A 38 36.69 6.75 24.35
C LYS A 38 35.38 6.26 23.70
N ILE A 39 35.10 4.96 23.71
CA ILE A 39 33.84 4.41 23.18
C ILE A 39 32.66 4.95 23.99
N THR A 40 32.77 4.97 25.34
CA THR A 40 31.70 5.48 26.21
C THR A 40 31.39 6.96 25.96
N ILE A 41 32.44 7.79 25.84
CA ILE A 41 32.30 9.23 25.57
C ILE A 41 31.70 9.48 24.19
N ASN A 42 32.12 8.72 23.17
CA ASN A 42 31.51 8.83 21.83
C ASN A 42 30.05 8.38 21.85
N THR A 43 29.72 7.31 22.55
CA THR A 43 28.33 6.83 22.70
C THR A 43 27.47 7.86 23.41
N GLN A 44 27.94 8.51 24.46
CA GLN A 44 27.20 9.58 25.16
C GLN A 44 26.95 10.78 24.24
N LYS A 45 27.98 11.24 23.51
CA LYS A 45 27.80 12.36 22.54
C LYS A 45 26.82 12.05 21.43
N GLU A 46 26.86 10.84 20.87
CA GLU A 46 25.89 10.40 19.86
C GLU A 46 24.49 10.28 20.46
N GLN A 47 24.36 9.82 21.70
CA GLN A 47 23.08 9.74 22.40
C GLN A 47 22.50 11.13 22.66
N GLU A 48 23.30 12.09 23.16
CA GLU A 48 22.91 13.49 23.35
C GLU A 48 22.50 14.14 22.01
N ARG A 49 23.25 13.84 20.94
CA ARG A 49 22.91 14.30 19.59
C ARG A 49 21.56 13.74 19.11
N LEU A 50 21.33 12.45 19.29
CA LEU A 50 20.08 11.80 18.95
C LEU A 50 18.90 12.33 19.78
N GLU A 51 19.11 12.58 21.08
CA GLU A 51 18.11 13.21 21.95
C GLU A 51 17.82 14.66 21.51
N GLY A 52 18.86 15.40 21.14
CA GLY A 52 18.71 16.73 20.55
C GLY A 52 17.89 16.72 19.25
N MET A 53 18.17 15.75 18.36
CA MET A 53 17.42 15.58 17.13
C MET A 53 15.97 15.15 17.38
N ARG A 54 15.70 14.31 18.38
CA ARG A 54 14.34 13.89 18.77
C ARG A 54 13.49 15.03 19.33
N LYS A 55 14.13 16.06 19.91
CA LYS A 55 13.44 17.27 20.41
C LYS A 55 12.97 18.19 19.27
N ILE A 56 13.57 18.08 18.08
CA ILE A 56 13.16 18.84 16.89
C ILE A 56 12.00 18.08 16.27
N GLN A 57 10.79 18.49 16.61
CA GLN A 57 9.57 17.94 16.01
C GLN A 57 8.92 19.03 15.16
N LEU A 58 8.75 18.74 13.88
CA LEU A 58 7.88 19.54 13.02
C LEU A 58 6.41 19.21 13.34
N SER A 59 5.50 20.15 13.07
CA SER A 59 4.08 19.87 13.19
C SER A 59 3.68 18.70 12.30
N GLU A 60 2.87 17.78 12.83
CA GLU A 60 2.35 16.67 12.03
C GLU A 60 1.53 17.21 10.84
N PRO A 61 1.70 16.62 9.64
CA PRO A 61 0.86 16.95 8.49
C PRO A 61 -0.63 16.82 8.84
N LEU A 62 -1.46 17.69 8.28
CA LEU A 62 -2.91 17.68 8.56
C LEU A 62 -3.53 16.32 8.22
N THR A 63 -3.06 15.68 7.15
CA THR A 63 -3.50 14.33 6.76
C THR A 63 -3.27 13.26 7.84
N ALA A 64 -2.24 13.42 8.68
CA ALA A 64 -2.02 12.55 9.83
C ALA A 64 -2.94 12.93 11.01
N ARG A 65 -3.07 14.22 11.29
CA ARG A 65 -3.94 14.76 12.36
C ARG A 65 -5.44 14.53 12.11
N THR A 66 -5.84 14.43 10.83
CA THR A 66 -7.24 14.21 10.44
C THR A 66 -7.59 12.73 10.27
N ARG A 67 -6.69 11.80 10.60
CA ARG A 67 -7.01 10.37 10.58
C ARG A 67 -8.20 10.09 11.49
N PRO A 68 -9.18 9.30 11.03
CA PRO A 68 -10.30 8.87 11.85
C PRO A 68 -9.83 8.12 13.11
N GLU A 69 -10.45 8.42 14.25
CA GLU A 69 -10.17 7.77 15.54
C GLU A 69 -11.22 6.71 15.90
N CYS A 70 -12.39 6.78 15.26
CA CYS A 70 -13.47 5.80 15.40
C CYS A 70 -14.08 5.51 14.02
N PHE A 71 -14.90 4.45 13.93
CA PHE A 71 -15.55 4.09 12.68
C PHE A 71 -16.53 5.15 12.17
N ASP A 72 -17.18 5.89 13.05
CA ASP A 72 -18.09 6.99 12.67
C ASP A 72 -17.37 8.14 11.96
N ASP A 73 -16.06 8.21 12.11
CA ASP A 73 -15.22 9.16 11.40
C ASP A 73 -14.82 8.68 9.99
N VAL A 74 -14.93 7.39 9.69
CA VAL A 74 -14.65 6.83 8.37
C VAL A 74 -15.87 7.03 7.48
N ILE A 75 -15.78 7.97 6.57
CA ILE A 75 -16.90 8.39 5.72
C ILE A 75 -17.06 7.46 4.52
N GLY A 76 -18.29 7.07 4.23
CA GLY A 76 -18.69 6.47 2.96
C GLY A 76 -18.29 5.02 2.73
N GLN A 77 -17.90 4.29 3.78
CA GLN A 77 -17.45 2.89 3.67
C GLN A 77 -18.26 1.92 4.55
N GLU A 78 -19.54 2.22 4.78
CA GLU A 78 -20.39 1.52 5.76
C GLU A 78 -20.43 0.01 5.51
N GLU A 79 -20.66 -0.42 4.26
CA GLU A 79 -20.72 -1.85 3.90
C GLU A 79 -19.34 -2.52 3.99
N GLY A 80 -18.28 -1.83 3.56
CA GLY A 80 -16.92 -2.33 3.68
C GLY A 80 -16.48 -2.49 5.14
N ILE A 81 -16.81 -1.53 6.00
CA ILE A 81 -16.54 -1.59 7.44
C ILE A 81 -17.34 -2.71 8.08
N LYS A 82 -18.63 -2.85 7.74
CA LYS A 82 -19.48 -3.93 8.25
C LYS A 82 -18.92 -5.30 7.89
N ALA A 83 -18.46 -5.48 6.64
CA ALA A 83 -17.83 -6.72 6.20
C ALA A 83 -16.51 -6.97 6.94
N LEU A 84 -15.69 -5.94 7.14
CA LEU A 84 -14.41 -6.03 7.85
C LEU A 84 -14.61 -6.39 9.33
N ARG A 85 -15.61 -5.81 10.00
CA ARG A 85 -15.98 -6.14 11.38
C ARG A 85 -16.47 -7.59 11.47
N ALA A 86 -17.32 -8.03 10.55
CA ALA A 86 -17.79 -9.41 10.50
C ALA A 86 -16.66 -10.43 10.29
N ALA A 87 -15.63 -10.05 9.50
CA ALA A 87 -14.48 -10.91 9.25
C ALA A 87 -13.51 -10.99 10.43
N MET A 88 -13.33 -9.90 11.19
CA MET A 88 -12.24 -9.76 12.17
C MET A 88 -12.73 -9.82 13.62
N CYS A 89 -13.93 -9.32 13.88
CA CYS A 89 -14.50 -9.22 15.23
C CYS A 89 -15.32 -10.49 15.56
N GLY A 90 -14.66 -11.57 15.90
CA GLY A 90 -15.33 -12.83 16.25
C GLY A 90 -14.34 -13.86 16.76
N PRO A 91 -14.82 -15.05 17.15
CA PRO A 91 -13.96 -16.11 17.70
C PRO A 91 -12.99 -16.69 16.65
N ASN A 92 -13.29 -16.55 15.36
CA ASN A 92 -12.49 -17.08 14.26
C ASN A 92 -12.20 -16.01 13.23
N PRO A 93 -11.32 -15.02 13.53
CA PRO A 93 -11.00 -13.96 12.58
C PRO A 93 -10.33 -14.51 11.32
N GLN A 94 -10.69 -13.95 10.17
CA GLN A 94 -10.23 -14.37 8.84
C GLN A 94 -9.13 -13.46 8.31
N HIS A 95 -8.37 -13.94 7.33
CA HIS A 95 -7.50 -13.07 6.53
C HIS A 95 -8.37 -12.25 5.56
N VAL A 96 -7.99 -11.01 5.31
CA VAL A 96 -8.77 -10.07 4.51
C VAL A 96 -7.89 -9.37 3.48
N ILE A 97 -8.44 -9.15 2.27
CA ILE A 97 -7.89 -8.21 1.29
C ILE A 97 -8.90 -7.10 1.07
N ILE A 98 -8.47 -5.85 1.24
CA ILE A 98 -9.29 -4.66 1.02
C ILE A 98 -8.89 -4.04 -0.31
N TYR A 99 -9.77 -4.12 -1.29
CA TYR A 99 -9.63 -3.45 -2.59
C TYR A 99 -10.22 -2.05 -2.51
N GLY A 100 -9.61 -1.10 -3.18
CA GLY A 100 -10.18 0.24 -3.30
C GLY A 100 -9.15 1.30 -3.61
N PRO A 101 -9.59 2.50 -4.05
CA PRO A 101 -8.71 3.59 -4.42
C PRO A 101 -7.88 4.10 -3.21
N PRO A 102 -6.80 4.86 -3.45
CA PRO A 102 -6.01 5.43 -2.38
C PRO A 102 -6.82 6.47 -1.59
N GLY A 103 -6.49 6.66 -0.31
CA GLY A 103 -7.06 7.75 0.50
C GLY A 103 -8.54 7.59 0.92
N VAL A 104 -9.12 6.38 0.82
CA VAL A 104 -10.51 6.09 1.22
C VAL A 104 -10.62 5.49 2.64
N GLY A 105 -9.52 5.39 3.38
CA GLY A 105 -9.54 4.96 4.78
C GLY A 105 -9.21 3.48 5.03
N LYS A 106 -8.68 2.72 4.06
CA LYS A 106 -8.36 1.27 4.20
C LYS A 106 -7.49 0.98 5.43
N THR A 107 -6.35 1.64 5.55
CA THR A 107 -5.40 1.46 6.68
C THR A 107 -6.04 1.83 8.02
N THR A 108 -6.81 2.90 8.05
CA THR A 108 -7.51 3.36 9.25
C THR A 108 -8.57 2.34 9.68
N ALA A 109 -9.39 1.84 8.77
CA ALA A 109 -10.40 0.82 9.05
C ALA A 109 -9.76 -0.47 9.59
N ALA A 110 -8.63 -0.91 9.00
CA ALA A 110 -7.89 -2.08 9.47
C ALA A 110 -7.37 -1.91 10.90
N ARG A 111 -6.90 -0.71 11.26
CA ARG A 111 -6.43 -0.41 12.62
C ARG A 111 -7.57 -0.36 13.62
N LEU A 112 -8.67 0.30 13.26
CA LEU A 112 -9.85 0.43 14.12
C LEU A 112 -10.53 -0.91 14.38
N VAL A 113 -10.57 -1.80 13.37
CA VAL A 113 -11.19 -3.13 13.57
C VAL A 113 -10.42 -3.99 14.55
N LEU A 114 -9.09 -3.92 14.58
CA LEU A 114 -8.31 -4.63 15.58
C LEU A 114 -8.59 -4.08 16.99
N GLU A 115 -8.64 -2.75 17.15
CA GLU A 115 -8.95 -2.13 18.45
C GLU A 115 -10.36 -2.48 18.94
N GLU A 116 -11.32 -2.65 18.04
CA GLU A 116 -12.65 -3.15 18.38
C GLU A 116 -12.60 -4.66 18.72
N ALA A 117 -11.92 -5.46 17.91
CA ALA A 117 -11.78 -6.90 18.11
C ALA A 117 -11.14 -7.25 19.47
N LYS A 118 -10.15 -6.47 19.92
CA LYS A 118 -9.53 -6.63 21.25
C LYS A 118 -10.51 -6.50 22.43
N ARG A 119 -11.62 -5.77 22.22
CA ARG A 119 -12.64 -5.49 23.25
C ARG A 119 -13.79 -6.47 23.22
N MET A 120 -13.88 -7.28 22.17
CA MET A 120 -14.99 -8.22 22.00
C MET A 120 -14.77 -9.49 22.81
N GLU A 121 -15.80 -9.92 23.51
CA GLU A 121 -15.82 -11.19 24.23
C GLU A 121 -15.71 -12.36 23.24
N GLY A 122 -14.82 -13.31 23.55
CA GLY A 122 -14.54 -14.45 22.68
C GLY A 122 -13.58 -14.19 21.52
N SER A 123 -13.06 -12.99 21.36
CA SER A 123 -12.01 -12.68 20.39
C SER A 123 -10.68 -13.32 20.79
N PRO A 124 -9.92 -13.91 19.85
CA PRO A 124 -8.59 -14.43 20.14
C PRO A 124 -7.50 -13.34 20.28
N PHE A 125 -7.80 -12.10 19.95
CA PHE A 125 -6.85 -10.99 20.08
C PHE A 125 -6.76 -10.53 21.52
N LEU A 126 -5.55 -10.57 22.07
CA LEU A 126 -5.27 -10.04 23.40
C LEU A 126 -5.24 -8.50 23.40
N ALA A 127 -5.32 -7.89 24.58
CA ALA A 127 -5.31 -6.42 24.69
C ALA A 127 -4.03 -5.77 24.14
N ASP A 128 -2.91 -6.47 24.17
CA ASP A 128 -1.60 -6.08 23.67
C ASP A 128 -1.32 -6.57 22.23
N ALA A 129 -2.31 -7.17 21.55
CA ALA A 129 -2.16 -7.64 20.19
C ALA A 129 -1.59 -6.55 19.26
N ALA A 130 -0.50 -6.87 18.57
CA ALA A 130 0.24 -5.90 17.77
C ALA A 130 -0.45 -5.63 16.43
N PHE A 131 -0.40 -4.37 15.97
CA PHE A 131 -0.69 -3.97 14.60
C PHE A 131 0.61 -3.64 13.89
N ILE A 132 1.10 -4.56 13.06
CA ILE A 132 2.35 -4.38 12.33
C ILE A 132 2.02 -3.96 10.90
N GLU A 133 2.50 -2.80 10.49
CA GLU A 133 2.25 -2.21 9.18
C GLU A 133 3.49 -2.31 8.30
N ILE A 134 3.31 -2.80 7.07
CA ILE A 134 4.33 -2.84 6.02
C ILE A 134 3.72 -2.26 4.74
N ASP A 135 4.54 -1.54 4.01
CA ASP A 135 4.24 -1.10 2.65
C ASP A 135 4.92 -2.05 1.65
N GLY A 136 4.12 -2.72 0.83
CA GLY A 136 4.60 -3.66 -0.19
C GLY A 136 5.50 -3.02 -1.24
N ALA A 137 5.26 -1.74 -1.58
CA ALA A 137 6.06 -1.03 -2.58
C ALA A 137 7.47 -0.69 -2.07
N THR A 138 7.62 -0.45 -0.75
CA THR A 138 8.92 -0.14 -0.14
C THR A 138 9.63 -1.35 0.45
N SER A 139 8.94 -2.48 0.56
CA SER A 139 9.49 -3.74 1.08
C SER A 139 10.46 -4.35 0.08
N ARG A 140 11.72 -3.94 0.12
CA ARG A 140 12.76 -4.42 -0.79
C ARG A 140 13.01 -5.91 -0.56
N PHE A 141 12.91 -6.67 -1.65
CA PHE A 141 13.37 -8.04 -1.70
C PHE A 141 14.89 -8.06 -1.92
N ASP A 142 15.63 -8.70 -1.01
CA ASP A 142 17.04 -8.97 -1.19
C ASP A 142 17.22 -10.42 -1.64
N GLU A 143 17.63 -10.59 -2.90
CA GLU A 143 17.89 -11.93 -3.50
C GLU A 143 18.94 -12.73 -2.72
N ARG A 144 19.83 -12.05 -1.99
CA ARG A 144 20.87 -12.69 -1.17
C ARG A 144 20.35 -13.18 0.19
N GLY A 145 19.09 -12.85 0.53
CA GLY A 145 18.47 -13.24 1.80
C GLY A 145 19.07 -12.58 3.05
N ILE A 146 19.94 -11.56 2.88
CA ILE A 146 20.66 -10.90 3.98
C ILE A 146 19.70 -10.05 4.82
N ALA A 147 18.69 -9.45 4.18
CA ALA A 147 17.69 -8.64 4.85
C ALA A 147 16.30 -8.81 4.21
N ASP A 148 15.45 -9.60 4.83
CA ASP A 148 14.03 -9.70 4.46
C ASP A 148 13.19 -9.09 5.59
N PRO A 149 12.70 -7.85 5.43
CA PRO A 149 11.96 -7.18 6.49
C PRO A 149 10.59 -7.82 6.75
N LEU A 150 10.03 -8.53 5.78
CA LEU A 150 8.74 -9.21 5.90
C LEU A 150 8.88 -10.53 6.68
N ILE A 151 9.70 -11.42 6.19
CA ILE A 151 9.83 -12.78 6.72
C ILE A 151 10.84 -12.85 7.86
N GLY A 152 11.92 -12.08 7.77
CA GLY A 152 13.07 -12.14 8.63
C GLY A 152 14.30 -12.73 7.93
N SER A 153 15.43 -12.66 8.57
CA SER A 153 16.72 -13.07 8.01
C SER A 153 17.61 -13.71 9.06
N VAL A 154 18.66 -14.38 8.61
CA VAL A 154 19.75 -14.83 9.49
C VAL A 154 20.98 -14.00 9.18
N HIS A 155 21.54 -13.39 10.20
CA HIS A 155 22.84 -12.75 10.09
C HIS A 155 23.93 -13.77 10.31
N ASP A 156 24.55 -14.22 9.23
CA ASP A 156 25.64 -15.16 9.26
C ASP A 156 26.93 -14.53 9.78
N PRO A 157 27.82 -15.32 10.42
CA PRO A 157 29.04 -14.85 11.06
C PRO A 157 30.01 -14.09 10.15
N ILE A 158 30.02 -14.36 8.86
CA ILE A 158 30.87 -13.69 7.86
C ILE A 158 30.58 -12.17 7.81
N TYR A 159 29.34 -11.77 8.05
CA TYR A 159 28.93 -10.35 8.02
C TYR A 159 29.09 -9.64 9.37
N GLN A 160 29.38 -10.37 10.45
CA GLN A 160 29.47 -9.79 11.81
C GLN A 160 30.82 -9.17 12.15
N GLY A 161 31.85 -9.39 11.32
CA GLY A 161 33.22 -9.00 11.63
C GLY A 161 33.74 -9.71 12.89
N ALA A 162 35.04 -9.73 13.11
CA ALA A 162 35.64 -10.24 14.35
C ALA A 162 35.41 -9.25 15.51
N GLY A 163 34.16 -9.07 15.93
CA GLY A 163 33.78 -8.19 17.03
C GLY A 163 34.25 -8.76 18.39
N ALA A 164 34.67 -7.89 19.30
CA ALA A 164 35.25 -8.16 20.61
C ALA A 164 34.37 -8.94 21.62
N MET A 165 33.25 -9.53 21.22
CA MET A 165 32.26 -10.11 22.11
C MET A 165 32.05 -11.64 22.00
N GLY A 166 33.00 -12.40 21.51
CA GLY A 166 32.97 -13.89 21.68
C GLY A 166 31.85 -14.66 20.94
N MET A 167 30.97 -13.98 20.20
CA MET A 167 29.89 -14.61 19.43
C MET A 167 30.25 -14.79 17.93
N ALA A 168 31.50 -14.64 17.59
CA ALA A 168 32.00 -14.91 16.25
C ALA A 168 31.76 -16.39 15.89
N GLY A 169 30.97 -16.62 14.85
CA GLY A 169 30.67 -17.97 14.38
C GLY A 169 29.26 -18.49 14.68
N ILE A 170 28.40 -17.73 15.36
CA ILE A 170 27.02 -18.13 15.66
C ILE A 170 26.04 -17.38 14.77
N PRO A 171 25.20 -18.09 13.96
CA PRO A 171 24.17 -17.44 13.15
C PRO A 171 23.11 -16.79 14.05
N GLN A 172 22.74 -15.55 13.74
CA GLN A 172 21.78 -14.80 14.55
C GLN A 172 20.47 -14.60 13.78
N PRO A 173 19.37 -15.28 14.17
CA PRO A 173 18.04 -15.07 13.62
C PRO A 173 17.53 -13.66 13.94
N LYS A 174 17.05 -12.95 12.91
CA LYS A 174 16.33 -11.68 13.05
C LYS A 174 14.86 -11.88 12.66
N PRO A 175 13.92 -11.67 13.59
CA PRO A 175 12.49 -11.80 13.30
C PRO A 175 12.03 -10.70 12.34
N GLY A 176 11.28 -11.10 11.31
CA GLY A 176 10.60 -10.21 10.38
C GLY A 176 9.28 -9.68 10.94
N ALA A 177 8.52 -9.00 10.08
CA ALA A 177 7.23 -8.44 10.46
C ALA A 177 6.18 -9.53 10.74
N VAL A 178 6.22 -10.65 10.03
CA VAL A 178 5.30 -11.78 10.27
C VAL A 178 5.43 -12.32 11.69
N THR A 179 6.65 -12.44 12.22
CA THR A 179 6.89 -12.85 13.60
C THR A 179 6.50 -11.76 14.62
N LYS A 180 6.77 -10.49 14.29
CA LYS A 180 6.37 -9.36 15.14
C LYS A 180 4.86 -9.21 15.25
N ALA A 181 4.12 -9.64 14.21
CA ALA A 181 2.66 -9.62 14.16
C ALA A 181 2.02 -10.82 14.87
N HIS A 182 2.80 -11.74 15.42
CA HIS A 182 2.28 -12.92 16.12
C HIS A 182 1.25 -12.55 17.20
N GLY A 183 0.10 -13.22 17.21
CA GLY A 183 -1.02 -12.91 18.10
C GLY A 183 -1.80 -11.65 17.74
N GLY A 184 -1.47 -10.97 16.64
CA GLY A 184 -2.09 -9.72 16.21
C GLY A 184 -2.42 -9.66 14.73
N VAL A 185 -2.28 -8.48 14.14
CA VAL A 185 -2.56 -8.19 12.73
C VAL A 185 -1.28 -7.76 12.01
N LEU A 186 -1.03 -8.40 10.87
CA LEU A 186 -0.09 -7.92 9.85
C LEU A 186 -0.89 -7.16 8.80
N TYR A 187 -0.70 -5.85 8.73
CA TYR A 187 -1.24 -5.01 7.68
C TYR A 187 -0.21 -4.80 6.58
N ILE A 188 -0.57 -5.13 5.35
CA ILE A 188 0.28 -4.90 4.18
C ILE A 188 -0.44 -3.94 3.25
N ASP A 189 0.08 -2.71 3.16
CA ASP A 189 -0.40 -1.75 2.15
C ASP A 189 0.22 -2.10 0.79
N GLU A 190 -0.57 -1.97 -0.26
CA GLU A 190 -0.22 -2.32 -1.64
C GLU A 190 0.41 -3.73 -1.75
N ILE A 191 -0.32 -4.75 -1.27
CA ILE A 191 0.16 -6.15 -1.31
C ILE A 191 0.50 -6.61 -2.72
N GLY A 192 -0.14 -6.06 -3.75
CA GLY A 192 0.16 -6.37 -5.15
C GLY A 192 1.56 -5.94 -5.61
N GLU A 193 2.25 -5.09 -4.84
CA GLU A 193 3.62 -4.64 -5.13
C GLU A 193 4.68 -5.55 -4.52
N LEU A 194 4.30 -6.52 -3.68
CA LEU A 194 5.26 -7.49 -3.13
C LEU A 194 5.91 -8.32 -4.23
N HIS A 195 7.20 -8.56 -4.08
CA HIS A 195 7.92 -9.45 -4.99
C HIS A 195 7.33 -10.87 -4.94
N PRO A 196 7.20 -11.60 -6.07
CA PRO A 196 6.60 -12.94 -6.10
C PRO A 196 7.21 -13.94 -5.10
N MET A 197 8.51 -13.86 -4.85
CA MET A 197 9.18 -14.70 -3.85
C MET A 197 8.72 -14.39 -2.42
N GLN A 198 8.53 -13.11 -2.08
CA GLN A 198 7.99 -12.71 -0.78
C GLN A 198 6.54 -13.16 -0.62
N MET A 199 5.75 -13.04 -1.69
CA MET A 199 4.37 -13.53 -1.72
C MET A 199 4.29 -15.04 -1.46
N ASN A 200 5.15 -15.83 -2.10
CA ASN A 200 5.19 -17.29 -1.89
C ASN A 200 5.63 -17.65 -0.46
N LYS A 201 6.61 -16.95 0.09
CA LYS A 201 7.02 -17.13 1.49
C LYS A 201 5.89 -16.76 2.46
N LEU A 202 5.18 -15.64 2.21
CA LEU A 202 4.04 -15.23 3.00
C LEU A 202 2.93 -16.29 2.99
N LEU A 203 2.61 -16.85 1.82
CA LEU A 203 1.63 -17.93 1.69
C LEU A 203 1.99 -19.13 2.57
N LYS A 204 3.26 -19.54 2.56
CA LYS A 204 3.75 -20.64 3.39
C LYS A 204 3.59 -20.32 4.89
N VAL A 205 3.91 -19.09 5.30
CA VAL A 205 3.75 -18.66 6.70
C VAL A 205 2.28 -18.66 7.12
N LEU A 206 1.34 -18.25 6.24
CA LEU A 206 -0.10 -18.29 6.53
C LEU A 206 -0.62 -19.73 6.74
N GLU A 207 -0.02 -20.71 6.07
CA GLU A 207 -0.36 -22.13 6.22
C GLU A 207 0.26 -22.74 7.50
N ASP A 208 1.59 -22.55 7.65
CA ASP A 208 2.38 -23.22 8.69
C ASP A 208 2.29 -22.49 10.05
N ARG A 209 1.88 -21.23 10.08
CA ARG A 209 1.85 -20.31 11.24
C ARG A 209 3.19 -20.16 11.94
N LYS A 210 4.28 -20.41 11.23
CA LYS A 210 5.65 -20.28 11.67
C LYS A 210 6.57 -19.92 10.53
N VAL A 211 7.72 -19.35 10.86
CA VAL A 211 8.80 -19.03 9.92
C VAL A 211 9.95 -19.98 10.16
N LEU A 212 10.30 -20.79 9.18
CA LEU A 212 11.53 -21.57 9.19
C LEU A 212 12.65 -20.73 8.57
N LEU A 213 13.73 -20.57 9.32
CA LEU A 213 14.93 -19.87 8.88
C LEU A 213 16.01 -20.89 8.54
N GLU A 214 16.78 -20.61 7.50
CA GLU A 214 17.89 -21.47 7.06
C GLU A 214 19.20 -20.67 7.13
N SER A 215 20.29 -21.34 7.54
CA SER A 215 21.64 -20.79 7.51
C SER A 215 22.63 -21.87 7.17
N ALA A 216 23.56 -21.57 6.29
CA ALA A 216 24.65 -22.47 5.93
C ALA A 216 25.67 -22.68 7.10
N TYR A 217 25.60 -21.84 8.13
CA TYR A 217 26.49 -21.87 9.28
C TYR A 217 25.86 -22.50 10.52
N TYR A 218 24.62 -22.97 10.40
CA TYR A 218 23.96 -23.70 11.49
C TYR A 218 24.28 -25.18 11.41
N SER A 219 24.65 -25.79 12.53
CA SER A 219 24.76 -27.23 12.72
C SER A 219 24.16 -27.63 14.04
N GLU A 220 23.36 -28.70 14.02
CA GLU A 220 22.72 -29.25 15.23
C GLU A 220 23.75 -29.75 16.27
N ASP A 221 24.92 -30.23 15.81
CA ASP A 221 25.98 -30.79 16.64
C ASP A 221 26.89 -29.72 17.29
N ASN A 222 26.66 -28.45 17.02
CA ASN A 222 27.51 -27.37 17.48
C ASN A 222 27.11 -26.91 18.90
N GLU A 223 27.71 -27.50 19.92
CA GLU A 223 27.48 -27.15 21.34
C GLU A 223 27.75 -25.67 21.73
N LYS A 224 28.43 -24.90 20.87
CA LYS A 224 28.67 -23.47 21.08
C LYS A 224 27.44 -22.60 20.76
N ILE A 225 26.45 -23.14 20.03
CA ILE A 225 25.23 -22.43 19.66
C ILE A 225 24.29 -22.49 20.89
N PRO A 226 23.76 -21.34 21.35
CA PRO A 226 22.80 -21.31 22.43
C PRO A 226 21.52 -22.11 22.14
N GLY A 227 20.96 -22.78 23.15
CA GLY A 227 19.80 -23.67 22.97
C GLY A 227 18.57 -22.99 22.37
N HIS A 228 18.34 -21.69 22.65
CA HIS A 228 17.23 -20.96 22.03
C HIS A 228 17.42 -20.75 20.51
N ILE A 229 18.66 -20.69 20.02
CA ILE A 229 18.95 -20.62 18.58
C ILE A 229 18.72 -21.98 17.95
N HIS A 230 19.11 -23.08 18.60
CA HIS A 230 18.76 -24.44 18.16
C HIS A 230 17.24 -24.62 18.06
N ASP A 231 16.49 -24.15 19.04
CA ASP A 231 15.04 -24.23 19.03
C ASP A 231 14.41 -23.45 17.85
N ILE A 232 14.93 -22.24 17.56
CA ILE A 232 14.48 -21.43 16.41
C ILE A 232 14.72 -22.14 15.06
N PHE A 233 15.88 -22.78 14.88
CA PHE A 233 16.17 -23.50 13.62
C PHE A 233 15.38 -24.81 13.53
N ALA A 234 15.14 -25.50 14.63
CA ALA A 234 14.37 -26.74 14.66
C ALA A 234 12.87 -26.53 14.52
N ASN A 235 12.29 -25.61 15.29
CA ASN A 235 10.85 -25.41 15.41
C ASN A 235 10.31 -24.20 14.63
N GLY A 236 11.19 -23.27 14.25
CA GLY A 236 10.85 -22.01 13.58
C GLY A 236 10.46 -20.90 14.58
N LEU A 237 10.33 -19.68 14.06
CA LEU A 237 9.79 -18.55 14.79
C LEU A 237 8.25 -18.56 14.68
N PRO A 238 7.50 -18.31 15.75
CA PRO A 238 6.05 -18.29 15.71
C PRO A 238 5.55 -17.10 14.89
N ALA A 239 4.51 -17.34 14.06
CA ALA A 239 3.93 -16.35 13.16
C ALA A 239 2.44 -16.63 12.92
N ASP A 240 1.66 -16.84 13.99
CA ASP A 240 0.19 -16.93 13.90
C ASP A 240 -0.39 -15.51 14.05
N PHE A 241 -0.81 -14.93 12.95
CA PHE A 241 -1.39 -13.59 12.85
C PHE A 241 -2.56 -13.60 11.89
N ARG A 242 -3.33 -12.51 11.86
CA ARG A 242 -4.30 -12.28 10.79
C ARG A 242 -3.76 -11.27 9.81
N LEU A 243 -3.80 -11.65 8.53
CA LEU A 243 -3.42 -10.76 7.43
C LEU A 243 -4.59 -9.84 7.11
N VAL A 244 -4.33 -8.54 7.11
CA VAL A 244 -5.20 -7.54 6.49
C VAL A 244 -4.38 -6.84 5.42
N ALA A 245 -4.64 -7.18 4.17
CA ALA A 245 -3.95 -6.62 3.04
C ALA A 245 -4.80 -5.52 2.40
N ALA A 246 -4.17 -4.50 1.85
CA ALA A 246 -4.83 -3.48 1.05
C ALA A 246 -4.17 -3.38 -0.32
N THR A 247 -4.93 -3.01 -1.33
CA THR A 247 -4.42 -2.80 -2.68
C THR A 247 -5.31 -1.85 -3.48
N THR A 248 -4.69 -1.14 -4.42
CA THR A 248 -5.37 -0.38 -5.45
C THR A 248 -5.50 -1.16 -6.76
N ARG A 249 -4.84 -2.31 -6.89
CA ARG A 249 -4.90 -3.17 -8.07
C ARG A 249 -6.24 -3.89 -8.17
N ARG A 250 -6.55 -4.37 -9.38
CA ARG A 250 -7.75 -5.19 -9.62
C ARG A 250 -7.55 -6.60 -9.03
N PRO A 251 -8.63 -7.30 -8.67
CA PRO A 251 -8.52 -8.67 -8.16
C PRO A 251 -7.76 -9.62 -9.09
N GLU A 252 -7.90 -9.46 -10.40
CA GLU A 252 -7.24 -10.32 -11.40
C GLU A 252 -5.72 -10.18 -11.39
N GLU A 253 -5.20 -9.04 -10.91
CA GLU A 253 -3.77 -8.74 -10.81
C GLU A 253 -3.14 -9.31 -9.53
N ILE A 254 -3.96 -9.76 -8.58
CA ILE A 254 -3.51 -10.38 -7.33
C ILE A 254 -3.48 -11.90 -7.50
N PRO A 255 -2.38 -12.60 -7.11
CA PRO A 255 -2.28 -14.05 -7.25
C PRO A 255 -3.45 -14.79 -6.61
N ALA A 256 -4.06 -15.72 -7.37
CA ALA A 256 -5.22 -16.50 -6.92
C ALA A 256 -4.94 -17.27 -5.61
N ALA A 257 -3.69 -17.67 -5.39
CA ALA A 257 -3.28 -18.39 -4.19
C ALA A 257 -3.49 -17.60 -2.89
N ILE A 258 -3.26 -16.29 -2.89
CA ILE A 258 -3.52 -15.45 -1.72
C ILE A 258 -5.00 -15.09 -1.61
N ARG A 259 -5.66 -14.81 -2.74
CA ARG A 259 -7.08 -14.49 -2.78
C ARG A 259 -7.96 -15.60 -2.21
N SER A 260 -7.64 -16.87 -2.53
CA SER A 260 -8.38 -18.04 -2.04
C SER A 260 -8.31 -18.23 -0.52
N ARG A 261 -7.37 -17.57 0.17
CA ARG A 261 -7.18 -17.65 1.63
C ARG A 261 -7.73 -16.44 2.37
N CYS A 262 -8.18 -15.42 1.64
CA CYS A 262 -8.62 -14.16 2.20
C CYS A 262 -10.08 -13.87 1.81
N LEU A 263 -10.80 -13.20 2.69
CA LEU A 263 -12.06 -12.57 2.35
C LEU A 263 -11.78 -11.28 1.57
N GLU A 264 -12.43 -11.13 0.42
CA GLU A 264 -12.30 -9.94 -0.40
C GLU A 264 -13.33 -8.88 0.01
N ILE A 265 -12.87 -7.69 0.36
CA ILE A 265 -13.70 -6.55 0.77
C ILE A 265 -13.40 -5.38 -0.15
N TYR A 266 -14.43 -4.65 -0.54
CA TYR A 266 -14.32 -3.54 -1.49
C TYR A 266 -14.68 -2.22 -0.82
N PHE A 267 -13.74 -1.28 -0.85
CA PHE A 267 -13.94 0.12 -0.50
C PHE A 267 -14.12 0.92 -1.78
N ARG A 268 -15.16 1.70 -1.86
CA ARG A 268 -15.48 2.53 -3.03
C ARG A 268 -14.85 3.91 -2.97
N SER A 269 -14.82 4.59 -4.10
CA SER A 269 -14.51 6.01 -4.13
C SER A 269 -15.53 6.82 -3.33
N LEU A 270 -15.08 7.92 -2.74
CA LEU A 270 -15.94 8.82 -2.00
C LEU A 270 -16.82 9.64 -2.96
N LEU A 271 -18.08 9.83 -2.58
CA LEU A 271 -19.00 10.71 -3.28
C LEU A 271 -18.66 12.19 -3.02
N PRO A 272 -19.11 13.13 -3.86
CA PRO A 272 -18.87 14.56 -3.64
C PRO A 272 -19.34 15.05 -2.27
N GLU A 273 -20.50 14.63 -1.80
CA GLU A 273 -21.06 14.98 -0.49
C GLU A 273 -20.21 14.44 0.66
N GLU A 274 -19.63 13.28 0.47
CA GLU A 274 -18.70 12.66 1.43
C GLU A 274 -17.36 13.40 1.48
N ILE A 275 -16.85 13.82 0.34
CA ILE A 275 -15.68 14.72 0.27
C ILE A 275 -15.96 16.05 0.96
N MET A 276 -17.13 16.64 0.76
CA MET A 276 -17.52 17.86 1.47
C MET A 276 -17.45 17.68 2.99
N SER A 277 -17.97 16.56 3.50
CA SER A 277 -17.90 16.22 4.93
C SER A 277 -16.45 16.06 5.42
N VAL A 278 -15.56 15.45 4.62
CA VAL A 278 -14.12 15.34 4.94
C VAL A 278 -13.48 16.73 5.02
N VAL A 279 -13.77 17.62 4.06
CA VAL A 279 -13.26 18.99 3.99
C VAL A 279 -13.69 19.80 5.23
N GLU A 280 -14.95 19.75 5.60
CA GLU A 280 -15.48 20.46 6.76
C GLU A 280 -14.84 19.97 8.08
N ARG A 281 -14.69 18.65 8.24
CA ARG A 281 -13.98 18.07 9.39
C ARG A 281 -12.51 18.50 9.43
N ALA A 282 -11.82 18.51 8.28
CA ALA A 282 -10.42 18.94 8.19
C ALA A 282 -10.27 20.42 8.57
N ALA A 283 -11.12 21.30 8.06
CA ALA A 283 -11.15 22.72 8.38
C ALA A 283 -11.41 22.96 9.87
N LYS A 284 -12.36 22.22 10.47
CA LYS A 284 -12.65 22.27 11.91
C LYS A 284 -11.45 21.86 12.77
N ARG A 285 -10.73 20.81 12.38
CA ARG A 285 -9.51 20.37 13.10
C ARG A 285 -8.35 21.37 13.01
N MET A 286 -8.34 22.20 11.97
CA MET A 286 -7.40 23.33 11.84
C MET A 286 -7.84 24.58 12.60
N ASN A 287 -9.04 24.60 13.19
CA ASN A 287 -9.67 25.80 13.75
C ASN A 287 -9.76 26.94 12.72
N MET A 288 -9.96 26.62 11.45
CA MET A 288 -10.05 27.59 10.37
C MET A 288 -11.33 27.38 9.58
N PRO A 289 -12.32 28.27 9.70
CA PRO A 289 -13.57 28.20 8.95
C PRO A 289 -13.30 28.18 7.45
N ILE A 290 -14.14 27.48 6.71
CA ILE A 290 -14.08 27.40 5.24
C ILE A 290 -15.43 27.86 4.67
N ALA A 291 -15.37 28.66 3.61
CA ALA A 291 -16.59 29.11 2.92
C ALA A 291 -17.26 27.93 2.21
N HIS A 292 -18.59 27.82 2.27
CA HIS A 292 -19.32 26.70 1.63
C HIS A 292 -19.01 26.55 0.13
N ARG A 293 -18.85 27.68 -0.61
CA ARG A 293 -18.44 27.65 -2.03
C ARG A 293 -17.06 27.06 -2.24
N ALA A 294 -16.14 27.19 -1.26
CA ALA A 294 -14.82 26.56 -1.30
C ALA A 294 -14.94 25.04 -1.05
N VAL A 295 -15.82 24.62 -0.15
CA VAL A 295 -16.10 23.20 0.13
C VAL A 295 -16.62 22.49 -1.13
N VAL A 296 -17.62 23.10 -1.80
CA VAL A 296 -18.17 22.55 -3.06
C VAL A 296 -17.09 22.49 -4.12
N LEU A 297 -16.27 23.54 -4.28
CA LEU A 297 -15.20 23.55 -5.28
C LEU A 297 -14.16 22.44 -5.04
N ILE A 298 -13.78 22.19 -3.78
CA ILE A 298 -12.87 21.07 -3.46
C ILE A 298 -13.52 19.73 -3.83
N SER A 299 -14.81 19.55 -3.59
CA SER A 299 -15.51 18.29 -3.92
C SER A 299 -15.60 18.02 -5.42
N ASP A 300 -15.54 19.07 -6.25
CA ASP A 300 -15.52 18.96 -7.70
C ASP A 300 -14.16 18.52 -8.26
N TYR A 301 -13.09 18.63 -7.48
CA TYR A 301 -11.72 18.29 -7.91
C TYR A 301 -11.11 17.13 -7.15
N ALA A 302 -11.29 17.06 -5.82
CA ALA A 302 -10.72 16.00 -5.02
C ALA A 302 -11.39 14.64 -5.30
N THR A 303 -10.59 13.64 -5.64
CA THR A 303 -11.08 12.28 -5.92
C THR A 303 -11.12 11.40 -4.67
N ASN A 304 -10.39 11.78 -3.62
CA ASN A 304 -10.25 11.02 -2.38
C ASN A 304 -10.02 11.94 -1.16
N GLY A 305 -10.17 11.37 0.03
CA GLY A 305 -10.04 12.13 1.27
C GLY A 305 -8.65 12.73 1.50
N ARG A 306 -7.58 12.09 1.04
CA ARG A 306 -6.21 12.61 1.18
C ARG A 306 -6.01 13.87 0.34
N GLU A 307 -6.46 13.86 -0.90
CA GLU A 307 -6.44 15.04 -1.77
C GLU A 307 -7.26 16.18 -1.20
N ALA A 308 -8.48 15.90 -0.74
CA ALA A 308 -9.35 16.89 -0.11
C ALA A 308 -8.68 17.59 1.09
N VAL A 309 -8.06 16.82 1.99
CA VAL A 309 -7.35 17.36 3.16
C VAL A 309 -6.12 18.16 2.74
N ASN A 310 -5.36 17.72 1.72
CA ASN A 310 -4.21 18.46 1.20
C ASN A 310 -4.63 19.81 0.62
N MET A 311 -5.71 19.85 -0.17
CA MET A 311 -6.25 21.10 -0.72
C MET A 311 -6.66 22.08 0.39
N VAL A 312 -7.34 21.60 1.45
CA VAL A 312 -7.68 22.41 2.62
C VAL A 312 -6.44 22.95 3.30
N GLN A 313 -5.39 22.11 3.47
CA GLN A 313 -4.16 22.52 4.14
C GLN A 313 -3.43 23.63 3.38
N ILE A 314 -3.31 23.49 2.06
CA ILE A 314 -2.64 24.49 1.21
C ILE A 314 -3.45 25.79 1.19
N ALA A 315 -4.77 25.73 1.00
CA ALA A 315 -5.66 26.89 1.02
C ALA A 315 -5.63 27.62 2.37
N ALA A 316 -5.60 26.88 3.48
CA ALA A 316 -5.42 27.45 4.80
C ALA A 316 -4.07 28.15 4.96
N GLY A 317 -3.00 27.58 4.43
CA GLY A 317 -1.68 28.21 4.42
C GLY A 317 -1.67 29.56 3.68
N MET A 318 -2.37 29.65 2.56
CA MET A 318 -2.57 30.92 1.82
C MET A 318 -3.35 31.95 2.65
N ALA A 319 -4.47 31.56 3.21
CA ALA A 319 -5.28 32.46 4.05
C ALA A 319 -4.48 32.99 5.25
N ILE A 320 -3.68 32.13 5.91
CA ILE A 320 -2.79 32.52 7.03
C ILE A 320 -1.72 33.51 6.56
N ALA A 321 -1.08 33.27 5.42
CA ALA A 321 -0.06 34.15 4.87
C ALA A 321 -0.61 35.56 4.57
N GLU A 322 -1.89 35.67 4.20
CA GLU A 322 -2.61 36.92 4.00
C GLU A 322 -3.34 37.44 5.25
N GLN A 323 -3.05 36.85 6.42
CA GLN A 323 -3.63 37.23 7.72
C GLN A 323 -5.16 37.11 7.77
N ARG A 324 -5.75 36.24 6.96
CA ARG A 324 -7.19 35.95 6.96
C ARG A 324 -7.50 34.79 7.90
N GLN A 325 -8.69 34.82 8.48
CA GLN A 325 -9.17 33.81 9.44
C GLN A 325 -10.14 32.80 8.82
N GLN A 326 -10.35 32.86 7.52
CA GLN A 326 -11.27 32.00 6.79
C GLN A 326 -10.69 31.64 5.44
N ILE A 327 -10.89 30.36 5.06
CA ILE A 327 -10.56 29.86 3.71
C ILE A 327 -11.66 30.29 2.76
N SER A 328 -11.29 31.04 1.71
CA SER A 328 -12.19 31.51 0.68
C SER A 328 -12.19 30.58 -0.55
N ARG A 329 -13.08 30.85 -1.49
CA ARG A 329 -13.12 30.18 -2.78
C ARG A 329 -11.88 30.47 -3.61
N GLU A 330 -11.42 31.71 -3.58
CA GLU A 330 -10.26 32.19 -4.32
C GLU A 330 -8.98 31.46 -3.90
N ASP A 331 -8.83 31.10 -2.62
CA ASP A 331 -7.72 30.29 -2.12
C ASP A 331 -7.72 28.91 -2.77
N VAL A 332 -8.89 28.27 -2.86
CA VAL A 332 -9.03 26.97 -3.47
C VAL A 332 -8.82 27.02 -4.98
N GLU A 333 -9.33 28.06 -5.66
CA GLU A 333 -9.06 28.28 -7.10
C GLU A 333 -7.56 28.45 -7.37
N TRP A 334 -6.87 29.16 -6.51
CA TRP A 334 -5.41 29.27 -6.60
C TRP A 334 -4.72 27.91 -6.41
N VAL A 335 -5.13 27.11 -5.42
CA VAL A 335 -4.59 25.75 -5.19
C VAL A 335 -4.81 24.87 -6.41
N ILE A 336 -6.01 24.89 -6.99
CA ILE A 336 -6.35 24.09 -8.18
C ILE A 336 -5.43 24.45 -9.34
N ASN A 337 -5.28 25.72 -9.60
CA ASN A 337 -4.46 26.22 -10.72
C ASN A 337 -2.95 25.97 -10.50
N SER A 338 -2.46 26.22 -9.28
CA SER A 338 -1.03 26.10 -8.96
C SER A 338 -0.58 24.64 -8.83
N CYS A 339 -1.45 23.75 -8.36
CA CYS A 339 -1.15 22.33 -8.21
C CYS A 339 -1.66 21.49 -9.38
N HIS A 340 -2.25 22.12 -10.41
CA HIS A 340 -2.78 21.45 -11.62
C HIS A 340 -3.77 20.32 -11.32
N TYR A 341 -4.67 20.53 -10.38
CA TYR A 341 -5.73 19.55 -10.12
C TYR A 341 -6.69 19.49 -11.31
N SER A 342 -7.01 18.28 -11.74
CA SER A 342 -8.01 18.05 -12.78
C SER A 342 -9.40 17.87 -12.16
N PRO A 343 -10.46 18.40 -12.78
CA PRO A 343 -11.82 18.20 -12.28
C PRO A 343 -12.19 16.72 -12.29
N ARG A 344 -13.02 16.31 -11.35
CA ARG A 344 -13.57 14.96 -11.33
C ARG A 344 -14.38 14.70 -12.61
N PRO A 345 -14.32 13.48 -13.13
CA PRO A 345 -15.23 13.10 -14.20
C PRO A 345 -16.69 13.21 -13.70
N HIS A 346 -17.44 14.14 -14.23
CA HIS A 346 -18.84 14.26 -13.90
C HIS A 346 -19.67 13.31 -14.78
N SER A 347 -20.52 12.51 -14.14
CA SER A 347 -21.57 11.78 -14.86
C SER A 347 -22.59 12.80 -15.37
N ARG A 348 -22.55 13.10 -16.66
CA ARG A 348 -23.57 13.93 -17.30
C ARG A 348 -24.75 13.05 -17.68
N ILE A 349 -25.82 13.13 -16.92
CA ILE A 349 -27.08 12.48 -17.25
C ILE A 349 -27.93 13.53 -17.93
N ALA A 350 -28.41 13.25 -19.14
CA ALA A 350 -29.33 14.15 -19.87
C ALA A 350 -30.61 14.30 -19.04
N GLU A 351 -31.08 15.53 -18.85
CA GLU A 351 -32.33 15.81 -18.13
C GLU A 351 -33.57 15.37 -18.89
N LYS A 352 -33.47 15.25 -20.21
CA LYS A 352 -34.56 14.86 -21.09
C LYS A 352 -34.16 13.70 -22.00
N PRO A 353 -35.08 12.79 -22.32
CA PRO A 353 -34.85 11.78 -23.34
C PRO A 353 -34.49 12.43 -24.65
N ASP A 354 -33.50 11.89 -25.35
CA ASP A 354 -33.12 12.33 -26.70
C ASP A 354 -32.88 11.12 -27.61
N ILE A 355 -33.11 11.31 -28.90
CA ILE A 355 -32.95 10.25 -29.89
C ILE A 355 -31.47 9.97 -30.09
N GLY A 356 -31.09 8.70 -30.09
CA GLY A 356 -29.69 8.32 -30.24
C GLY A 356 -28.81 8.56 -29.01
N LEU A 357 -29.35 9.01 -27.88
CA LEU A 357 -28.63 9.28 -26.65
C LEU A 357 -29.04 8.31 -25.54
N VAL A 358 -28.11 7.51 -25.03
CA VAL A 358 -28.34 6.52 -23.97
C VAL A 358 -27.24 6.57 -22.91
N ASN A 359 -27.64 6.50 -21.65
CA ASN A 359 -26.69 6.40 -20.55
C ASN A 359 -26.13 4.98 -20.43
N GLY A 360 -24.84 4.84 -20.58
CA GLY A 360 -24.08 3.61 -20.32
C GLY A 360 -23.39 3.65 -18.96
N LEU A 361 -23.06 2.49 -18.40
CA LEU A 361 -22.24 2.37 -17.21
C LEU A 361 -20.81 2.04 -17.61
N ALA A 362 -19.86 2.78 -17.09
CA ALA A 362 -18.43 2.57 -17.29
C ALA A 362 -17.69 2.55 -15.96
N VAL A 363 -16.49 2.00 -15.96
CA VAL A 363 -15.57 2.01 -14.81
C VAL A 363 -14.37 2.88 -15.16
N CYS A 364 -14.08 3.87 -14.32
CA CYS A 364 -12.92 4.74 -14.43
C CYS A 364 -11.97 4.48 -13.27
N GLY A 365 -10.76 4.00 -13.57
CA GLY A 365 -9.80 3.65 -12.54
C GLY A 365 -10.25 2.49 -11.63
N PRO A 366 -9.57 2.28 -10.50
CA PRO A 366 -9.91 1.21 -9.57
C PRO A 366 -11.21 1.55 -8.80
N ASN A 367 -12.26 0.76 -9.06
CA ASN A 367 -13.53 0.79 -8.30
C ASN A 367 -14.32 2.13 -8.33
N MET A 368 -14.18 2.92 -9.40
CA MET A 368 -15.00 4.10 -9.62
C MET A 368 -15.93 3.87 -10.80
N GLY A 369 -17.24 3.66 -10.51
CA GLY A 369 -18.28 3.64 -11.53
C GLY A 369 -18.63 5.06 -12.00
N ILE A 370 -18.79 5.24 -13.30
CA ILE A 370 -19.28 6.48 -13.90
C ILE A 370 -20.43 6.18 -14.86
N VAL A 371 -21.32 7.14 -15.01
CA VAL A 371 -22.28 7.15 -16.10
C VAL A 371 -21.64 7.88 -17.27
N SER A 372 -21.51 7.19 -18.41
CA SER A 372 -21.03 7.75 -19.67
C SER A 372 -22.13 7.68 -20.70
N SER A 373 -22.39 8.76 -21.41
CA SER A 373 -23.35 8.72 -22.52
C SER A 373 -22.80 7.94 -23.70
N VAL A 374 -23.69 7.27 -24.43
CA VAL A 374 -23.45 6.72 -25.74
C VAL A 374 -24.30 7.55 -26.72
N GLU A 375 -23.63 8.23 -27.62
CA GLU A 375 -24.28 9.09 -28.59
C GLU A 375 -24.24 8.43 -29.99
N VAL A 376 -25.34 8.36 -30.65
CA VAL A 376 -25.44 7.79 -31.99
C VAL A 376 -26.11 8.76 -32.95
N ALA A 377 -25.42 9.05 -34.03
CA ALA A 377 -25.96 9.78 -35.16
C ALA A 377 -26.06 8.87 -36.39
N VAL A 378 -27.16 8.95 -37.13
CA VAL A 378 -27.39 8.16 -38.34
C VAL A 378 -27.75 9.07 -39.52
N CYS A 379 -27.23 8.73 -40.68
CA CYS A 379 -27.60 9.35 -41.93
C CYS A 379 -27.93 8.27 -42.96
N PRO A 380 -28.99 8.43 -43.82
CA PRO A 380 -29.27 7.49 -44.91
C PRO A 380 -28.08 7.37 -45.86
N ALA A 381 -27.77 6.14 -46.27
CA ALA A 381 -26.76 5.85 -47.29
C ALA A 381 -27.46 5.73 -48.64
N GLU A 382 -27.30 6.76 -49.50
CA GLU A 382 -28.06 6.84 -50.77
C GLU A 382 -27.39 6.10 -51.93
N TYR A 383 -26.07 6.03 -51.97
CA TYR A 383 -25.32 5.55 -53.15
C TYR A 383 -24.30 4.43 -52.83
N GLU A 384 -23.93 4.24 -51.60
CA GLU A 384 -22.95 3.23 -51.15
C GLU A 384 -23.47 2.51 -49.90
N PRO A 385 -22.98 1.30 -49.60
CA PRO A 385 -23.32 0.64 -48.35
C PRO A 385 -22.93 1.51 -47.15
N GLY A 386 -23.79 1.56 -46.13
CA GLY A 386 -23.56 2.35 -44.92
C GLY A 386 -22.26 1.96 -44.21
N THR A 387 -21.65 2.93 -43.56
CA THR A 387 -20.41 2.77 -42.84
C THR A 387 -20.63 2.93 -41.32
N ILE A 388 -19.83 2.23 -40.53
CA ILE A 388 -19.86 2.34 -39.07
C ILE A 388 -18.59 3.02 -38.63
N ASN A 389 -18.71 4.20 -38.00
CA ASN A 389 -17.63 4.95 -37.38
C ASN A 389 -17.80 4.97 -35.86
N VAL A 390 -16.73 4.76 -35.14
CA VAL A 390 -16.74 4.76 -33.67
C VAL A 390 -15.64 5.70 -33.16
N THR A 391 -16.00 6.63 -32.29
CA THR A 391 -15.08 7.62 -31.70
C THR A 391 -15.15 7.59 -30.18
N GLY A 392 -14.11 8.10 -29.52
CA GLY A 392 -14.01 8.11 -28.05
C GLY A 392 -13.63 6.76 -27.44
N ILE A 393 -13.09 5.84 -28.25
CA ILE A 393 -12.62 4.52 -27.82
C ILE A 393 -11.10 4.36 -27.99
N VAL A 394 -10.53 3.35 -27.32
CA VAL A 394 -9.19 2.85 -27.65
C VAL A 394 -9.28 2.13 -29.00
N GLU A 395 -8.48 2.49 -29.99
CA GLU A 395 -8.55 1.86 -31.31
C GLU A 395 -7.90 0.46 -31.34
N GLU A 396 -6.72 0.33 -30.74
CA GLU A 396 -5.99 -0.94 -30.66
C GLU A 396 -5.36 -1.11 -29.26
N GLU A 397 -5.39 -2.30 -28.73
CA GLU A 397 -4.67 -2.69 -27.51
C GLU A 397 -3.46 -3.55 -27.83
N GLU A 398 -2.31 -3.20 -27.25
CA GLU A 398 -1.13 -4.10 -27.20
C GLU A 398 -1.20 -4.96 -25.94
N LEU A 399 -1.42 -6.26 -26.10
CA LEU A 399 -1.34 -7.24 -25.02
C LEU A 399 0.04 -7.88 -25.03
N THR A 400 0.75 -7.80 -23.91
CA THR A 400 2.00 -8.52 -23.72
C THR A 400 1.67 -9.90 -23.16
N GLY A 401 1.78 -10.92 -23.98
CA GLY A 401 1.63 -12.32 -23.54
C GLY A 401 2.79 -12.75 -22.64
N GLY A 402 2.58 -13.79 -21.82
CA GLY A 402 3.58 -14.31 -20.86
C GLY A 402 4.95 -14.71 -21.43
N ASN A 403 5.09 -14.76 -22.75
CA ASN A 403 6.36 -15.02 -23.47
C ASN A 403 6.97 -13.77 -24.14
N GLY A 404 6.54 -12.56 -23.76
CA GLY A 404 7.05 -11.33 -24.35
C GLY A 404 6.56 -11.04 -25.78
N GLN A 405 5.64 -11.84 -26.33
CA GLN A 405 5.02 -11.57 -27.61
C GLN A 405 3.96 -10.47 -27.47
N LYS A 406 4.10 -9.42 -28.24
CA LYS A 406 3.11 -8.34 -28.35
C LYS A 406 2.04 -8.76 -29.35
N VAL A 407 0.81 -8.89 -28.90
CA VAL A 407 -0.35 -9.15 -29.74
C VAL A 407 -1.20 -7.88 -29.78
N ARG A 408 -1.46 -7.38 -30.99
CA ARG A 408 -2.40 -6.26 -31.20
C ARG A 408 -3.79 -6.82 -31.43
N ARG A 409 -4.76 -6.33 -30.71
CA ARG A 409 -6.17 -6.64 -30.94
C ARG A 409 -6.98 -5.38 -31.17
N LYS A 410 -8.07 -5.50 -31.93
CA LYS A 410 -9.07 -4.44 -32.05
C LYS A 410 -9.70 -4.16 -30.68
N SER A 411 -10.04 -2.91 -30.42
CA SER A 411 -10.81 -2.49 -29.25
C SER A 411 -12.04 -3.36 -29.05
N MET A 412 -12.27 -3.78 -27.79
CA MET A 412 -13.47 -4.53 -27.42
C MET A 412 -14.75 -3.69 -27.59
N ALA A 413 -14.67 -2.38 -27.37
CA ALA A 413 -15.78 -1.46 -27.59
C ALA A 413 -16.18 -1.42 -29.07
N ARG A 414 -15.20 -1.35 -30.01
CA ARG A 414 -15.46 -1.41 -31.44
C ARG A 414 -16.10 -2.74 -31.87
N CYS A 415 -15.54 -3.86 -31.37
CA CYS A 415 -16.14 -5.18 -31.63
C CYS A 415 -17.57 -5.28 -31.09
N SER A 416 -17.85 -4.63 -29.93
CA SER A 416 -19.21 -4.58 -29.38
C SER A 416 -20.19 -3.85 -30.30
N VAL A 417 -19.80 -2.73 -30.90
CA VAL A 417 -20.63 -2.01 -31.90
C VAL A 417 -20.90 -2.88 -33.12
N GLU A 418 -19.88 -3.53 -33.69
CA GLU A 418 -20.00 -4.44 -34.83
C GLU A 418 -20.95 -5.62 -34.51
N ASN A 419 -20.84 -6.22 -33.34
CA ASN A 419 -21.72 -7.30 -32.88
C ASN A 419 -23.16 -6.83 -32.66
N VAL A 420 -23.36 -5.64 -32.10
CA VAL A 420 -24.67 -5.04 -31.91
C VAL A 420 -25.36 -4.80 -33.25
N CYS A 421 -24.66 -4.24 -34.25
CA CYS A 421 -25.21 -4.03 -35.59
C CYS A 421 -25.66 -5.37 -36.23
N THR A 422 -24.84 -6.43 -36.03
CA THR A 422 -25.20 -7.77 -36.51
C THR A 422 -26.44 -8.29 -35.77
N ALA A 423 -26.53 -8.12 -34.46
CA ALA A 423 -27.69 -8.54 -33.67
C ALA A 423 -28.98 -7.79 -34.07
N LEU A 424 -28.90 -6.47 -34.24
CA LEU A 424 -30.05 -5.67 -34.69
C LEU A 424 -30.56 -6.13 -36.08
N LYS A 425 -29.65 -6.48 -36.98
CA LYS A 425 -30.01 -7.04 -38.29
C LYS A 425 -30.66 -8.41 -38.16
N THR A 426 -30.09 -9.33 -37.40
CA THR A 426 -30.55 -10.73 -37.34
C THR A 426 -31.77 -10.91 -36.45
N VAL A 427 -31.91 -10.19 -35.36
CA VAL A 427 -33.02 -10.35 -34.40
C VAL A 427 -34.21 -9.45 -34.75
N LEU A 428 -33.94 -8.18 -35.11
CA LEU A 428 -34.99 -7.19 -35.36
C LEU A 428 -35.22 -6.91 -36.84
N GLY A 429 -34.46 -7.52 -37.76
CA GLY A 429 -34.58 -7.33 -39.17
C GLY A 429 -34.24 -5.90 -39.65
N MET A 430 -33.48 -5.14 -38.87
CA MET A 430 -33.09 -3.77 -39.19
C MET A 430 -32.04 -3.77 -40.31
N GLU A 431 -32.32 -2.99 -41.40
CA GLU A 431 -31.36 -2.84 -42.48
C GLU A 431 -30.30 -1.79 -42.17
N VAL A 432 -29.44 -2.10 -41.19
CA VAL A 432 -28.37 -1.23 -40.67
C VAL A 432 -27.45 -0.73 -41.79
N GLU A 433 -27.29 -1.52 -42.86
CA GLU A 433 -26.45 -1.22 -44.05
C GLU A 433 -26.99 -0.06 -44.90
N ARG A 434 -28.22 0.36 -44.68
CA ARG A 434 -28.81 1.54 -45.35
C ARG A 434 -28.44 2.87 -44.68
N TYR A 435 -27.66 2.82 -43.62
CA TYR A 435 -27.32 4.00 -42.83
C TYR A 435 -25.82 4.11 -42.61
N HIS A 436 -25.30 5.33 -42.69
CA HIS A 436 -24.01 5.68 -42.07
C HIS A 436 -24.26 5.92 -40.60
N ILE A 437 -23.61 5.13 -39.75
CA ILE A 437 -23.79 5.15 -38.29
C ILE A 437 -22.50 5.66 -37.63
N HIS A 438 -22.64 6.72 -36.85
CA HIS A 438 -21.54 7.22 -36.01
C HIS A 438 -21.89 7.01 -34.53
N VAL A 439 -21.10 6.21 -33.85
CA VAL A 439 -21.20 5.98 -32.39
C VAL A 439 -20.09 6.75 -31.70
N ASN A 440 -20.45 7.65 -30.79
CA ASN A 440 -19.54 8.46 -30.05
C ASN A 440 -19.63 8.15 -28.52
N PHE A 441 -18.50 8.01 -27.88
CA PHE A 441 -18.37 7.91 -26.43
C PHE A 441 -17.72 9.20 -25.92
N PRO A 442 -18.50 10.23 -25.56
CA PRO A 442 -17.95 11.50 -25.11
C PRO A 442 -17.35 11.36 -23.72
N GLY A 443 -16.26 12.07 -23.43
CA GLY A 443 -15.71 12.09 -22.06
C GLY A 443 -14.22 12.32 -21.93
N GLY A 444 -13.48 12.46 -23.02
CA GLY A 444 -12.04 12.79 -22.99
C GLY A 444 -11.11 11.65 -22.55
N THR A 445 -11.62 10.58 -21.95
CA THR A 445 -10.88 9.35 -21.63
C THR A 445 -11.40 8.24 -22.55
N PRO A 446 -10.54 7.59 -23.34
CA PRO A 446 -10.95 6.51 -24.23
C PRO A 446 -11.58 5.36 -23.44
N VAL A 447 -12.73 4.88 -23.91
CA VAL A 447 -13.46 3.76 -23.31
C VAL A 447 -13.08 2.46 -24.02
N ASP A 448 -12.88 1.38 -23.28
CA ASP A 448 -12.81 0.02 -23.81
C ASP A 448 -13.65 -0.95 -22.98
N GLY A 449 -14.10 -2.03 -23.61
CA GLY A 449 -14.86 -3.09 -22.99
C GLY A 449 -16.17 -3.43 -23.70
N PRO A 450 -16.68 -4.67 -23.54
CA PRO A 450 -17.88 -5.13 -24.22
C PRO A 450 -19.19 -4.81 -23.48
N SER A 451 -19.13 -4.21 -22.29
CA SER A 451 -20.27 -4.08 -21.35
C SER A 451 -21.35 -3.09 -21.83
N ALA A 452 -21.02 -2.18 -22.73
CA ALA A 452 -21.95 -1.17 -23.24
C ALA A 452 -22.92 -1.68 -24.33
N GLY A 453 -22.92 -2.97 -24.65
CA GLY A 453 -23.69 -3.54 -25.78
C GLY A 453 -25.17 -3.17 -25.77
N ILE A 454 -25.87 -3.24 -24.64
CA ILE A 454 -27.28 -2.86 -24.53
C ILE A 454 -27.49 -1.37 -24.77
N ALA A 455 -26.62 -0.51 -24.17
CA ALA A 455 -26.71 0.93 -24.38
C ALA A 455 -26.48 1.30 -25.85
N ILE A 456 -25.49 0.69 -26.52
CA ILE A 456 -25.21 0.86 -27.95
C ILE A 456 -26.40 0.41 -28.79
N ALA A 457 -26.96 -0.78 -28.49
CA ALA A 457 -28.11 -1.32 -29.23
C ALA A 457 -29.32 -0.39 -29.12
N THR A 458 -29.62 0.10 -27.93
CA THR A 458 -30.73 1.01 -27.67
C THR A 458 -30.51 2.34 -28.38
N ALA A 459 -29.29 2.89 -28.36
CA ALA A 459 -28.98 4.15 -29.01
C ALA A 459 -29.08 4.05 -30.53
N ILE A 460 -28.54 2.97 -31.14
CA ILE A 460 -28.66 2.74 -32.61
C ILE A 460 -30.12 2.51 -32.99
N TYR A 461 -30.85 1.69 -32.24
CA TYR A 461 -32.27 1.44 -32.49
C TYR A 461 -33.07 2.75 -32.46
N SER A 462 -32.88 3.56 -31.40
CA SER A 462 -33.53 4.85 -31.24
C SER A 462 -33.22 5.83 -32.37
N ALA A 463 -31.98 5.79 -32.89
CA ALA A 463 -31.56 6.71 -33.95
C ALA A 463 -32.05 6.32 -35.34
N ILE A 464 -32.37 5.03 -35.61
CA ILE A 464 -32.87 4.53 -36.88
C ILE A 464 -34.40 4.50 -36.93
N SER A 465 -35.08 4.23 -35.79
CA SER A 465 -36.55 4.11 -35.69
C SER A 465 -37.24 5.45 -35.57
#